data_0baa688f752e66bcbd5d48fbb2fb2d3a
#
_entry.id   0baa688f752e66bcbd5d48fbb2fb2d3a
#
_cell.length_a   1.000
_cell.length_b   1.000
_cell.length_c   1.000
_cell.angle_alpha   90.00
_cell.angle_beta   90.00
_cell.angle_gamma   90.00
#
_symmetry.space_group_name_H-M   'P 1'
#
loop_
_entity.id
_entity.type
_entity.pdbx_description
1 polymer ?
#
loop_
_entity_poly.entity_id
_entity_poly.type
_entity_poly.pdbx_seq_one_letter_code
_entity_poly.pdbx_strand_id
1 'polypeptide(L)'
;MTDTKQAVMKLFGDFTVETTPNSAAKIPDFNNRLRNDTPVYVTFLPGSDVYETVTLAKRLRGEGFSPIPHIAARSIQSEAMLADILERYVGEAGVEHVLTIAGGVDNPLGPYDSSMAVLESGLIDKAGIKKVSVAGHPEGSPDISDEAIKDALAWKNGFAERTGAQLDIVTQFAFEADPIIAWDRRINAE
;
A
#
# COMPACT_ATOMS: atom_id res chain seq x y z
N MET A 1 33.98 12.57 0.17
CA MET A 1 32.53 12.93 0.17
C MET A 1 32.17 13.37 1.57
N THR A 2 31.39 14.45 1.72
CA THR A 2 30.95 14.87 3.04
C THR A 2 29.98 13.84 3.63
N ASP A 3 29.98 13.65 4.92
CA ASP A 3 29.10 12.74 5.68
C ASP A 3 27.62 12.91 5.29
N THR A 4 27.18 14.16 5.12
CA THR A 4 25.84 14.51 4.65
C THR A 4 25.49 13.93 3.28
N LYS A 5 26.44 13.94 2.31
CA LYS A 5 26.18 13.38 0.97
C LYS A 5 25.99 11.87 1.03
N GLN A 6 26.76 11.18 1.86
CA GLN A 6 26.61 9.74 2.05
C GLN A 6 25.29 9.40 2.74
N ALA A 7 24.87 10.17 3.75
CA ALA A 7 23.59 10.00 4.42
C ALA A 7 22.41 10.20 3.45
N VAL A 8 22.45 11.24 2.62
CA VAL A 8 21.43 11.48 1.58
C VAL A 8 21.38 10.35 0.56
N MET A 9 22.55 9.90 0.05
CA MET A 9 22.61 8.79 -0.91
C MET A 9 22.07 7.49 -0.32
N LYS A 10 22.30 7.23 0.98
CA LYS A 10 21.73 6.07 1.67
C LYS A 10 20.22 6.18 1.81
N LEU A 11 19.71 7.36 2.20
CA LEU A 11 18.27 7.62 2.31
C LEU A 11 17.53 7.39 1.00
N PHE A 12 18.11 7.85 -0.13
CA PHE A 12 17.55 7.64 -1.46
C PHE A 12 17.96 6.30 -2.10
N GLY A 13 18.67 5.44 -1.38
CA GLY A 13 19.07 4.12 -1.86
C GLY A 13 17.91 3.18 -2.09
N ASP A 14 16.91 3.23 -1.22
CA ASP A 14 15.81 2.28 -1.14
C ASP A 14 14.44 2.97 -1.28
N PHE A 15 14.37 3.98 -2.16
CA PHE A 15 13.11 4.68 -2.42
C PHE A 15 12.10 3.79 -3.14
N THR A 16 10.84 4.08 -2.92
CA THR A 16 9.70 3.56 -3.68
C THR A 16 9.08 4.69 -4.51
N VAL A 17 8.33 4.32 -5.53
CA VAL A 17 7.53 5.28 -6.30
C VAL A 17 6.09 4.83 -6.37
N GLU A 18 5.21 5.75 -6.71
CA GLU A 18 3.78 5.48 -6.88
C GLU A 18 3.33 5.92 -8.26
N THR A 19 2.43 5.15 -8.87
CA THR A 19 1.83 5.49 -10.16
C THR A 19 0.41 4.95 -10.27
N THR A 20 -0.40 5.60 -11.09
CA THR A 20 -1.73 5.12 -11.49
C THR A 20 -1.68 4.50 -12.87
N PRO A 21 -2.66 3.65 -13.28
CA PRO A 21 -2.76 3.16 -14.66
C PRO A 21 -2.68 4.27 -15.71
N ASN A 22 -3.41 5.36 -15.50
CA ASN A 22 -3.42 6.51 -16.41
C ASN A 22 -2.07 7.24 -16.51
N SER A 23 -1.34 7.36 -15.41
CA SER A 23 -0.01 7.99 -15.40
C SER A 23 1.01 7.07 -16.03
N ALA A 24 0.96 5.79 -15.74
CA ALA A 24 1.85 4.77 -16.29
C ALA A 24 1.69 4.61 -17.81
N ALA A 25 0.49 4.80 -18.35
CA ALA A 25 0.24 4.76 -19.80
C ALA A 25 1.03 5.81 -20.58
N LYS A 26 1.44 6.92 -19.92
CA LYS A 26 2.24 7.99 -20.51
C LYS A 26 3.75 7.71 -20.45
N ILE A 27 4.16 6.66 -19.81
CA ILE A 27 5.57 6.27 -19.65
C ILE A 27 5.80 5.04 -20.53
N PRO A 28 6.50 5.17 -21.66
CA PRO A 28 6.71 4.05 -22.58
C PRO A 28 7.54 2.92 -21.97
N ASP A 29 8.52 3.25 -21.12
CA ASP A 29 9.43 2.29 -20.49
C ASP A 29 9.95 2.88 -19.17
N PHE A 30 9.68 2.20 -18.07
CA PHE A 30 10.12 2.59 -16.74
C PHE A 30 11.62 2.36 -16.52
N ASN A 31 12.26 1.42 -17.25
CA ASN A 31 13.70 1.15 -17.14
C ASN A 31 14.58 2.35 -17.52
N ASN A 32 14.05 3.29 -18.30
CA ASN A 32 14.73 4.54 -18.61
C ASN A 32 14.73 5.55 -17.44
N ARG A 33 14.03 5.27 -16.34
CA ARG A 33 13.80 6.20 -15.22
C ARG A 33 14.11 5.61 -13.85
N LEU A 34 13.92 4.32 -13.69
CA LEU A 34 14.03 3.61 -12.42
C LEU A 34 15.05 2.48 -12.52
N ARG A 35 15.63 2.11 -11.40
CA ARG A 35 16.46 0.92 -11.29
C ARG A 35 15.57 -0.34 -11.29
N ASN A 36 16.12 -1.46 -11.76
CA ASN A 36 15.48 -2.76 -11.61
C ASN A 36 15.15 -3.02 -10.13
N ASP A 37 14.13 -3.80 -9.89
CA ASP A 37 13.61 -4.16 -8.57
C ASP A 37 13.06 -2.98 -7.74
N THR A 38 12.99 -1.75 -8.30
CA THR A 38 12.34 -0.63 -7.60
C THR A 38 10.91 -1.01 -7.26
N PRO A 39 10.49 -0.92 -5.97
CA PRO A 39 9.10 -1.15 -5.60
C PRO A 39 8.21 -0.02 -6.12
N VAL A 40 7.11 -0.38 -6.78
CA VAL A 40 6.18 0.57 -7.39
C VAL A 40 4.79 0.36 -6.83
N TYR A 41 4.29 1.32 -6.07
CA TYR A 41 2.90 1.32 -5.63
C TYR A 41 1.98 1.59 -6.82
N VAL A 42 0.96 0.74 -6.96
CA VAL A 42 -0.05 0.84 -8.01
C VAL A 42 -1.34 1.37 -7.40
N THR A 43 -1.57 2.65 -7.59
CA THR A 43 -2.71 3.35 -6.98
C THR A 43 -4.00 3.02 -7.72
N PHE A 44 -5.01 2.60 -6.96
CA PHE A 44 -6.39 2.53 -7.43
C PHE A 44 -7.08 3.87 -7.21
N LEU A 45 -7.75 4.37 -8.24
CA LEU A 45 -8.56 5.58 -8.14
C LEU A 45 -10.05 5.22 -8.11
N PRO A 46 -10.85 5.82 -7.21
CA PRO A 46 -12.29 5.60 -7.17
C PRO A 46 -12.94 5.82 -8.55
N GLY A 47 -13.81 4.91 -8.95
CA GLY A 47 -14.51 4.97 -10.24
C GLY A 47 -13.73 4.42 -11.44
N SER A 48 -12.45 4.03 -11.28
CA SER A 48 -11.71 3.30 -12.31
C SER A 48 -11.99 1.79 -12.25
N ASP A 49 -11.65 1.09 -13.32
CA ASP A 49 -11.69 -0.37 -13.32
C ASP A 49 -10.49 -0.93 -12.52
N VAL A 50 -10.76 -1.73 -11.50
CA VAL A 50 -9.70 -2.34 -10.67
C VAL A 50 -8.78 -3.24 -11.49
N TYR A 51 -9.26 -3.84 -12.57
CA TYR A 51 -8.46 -4.71 -13.43
C TYR A 51 -7.39 -3.97 -14.24
N GLU A 52 -7.51 -2.65 -14.37
CA GLU A 52 -6.42 -1.83 -14.92
C GLU A 52 -5.19 -1.85 -13.99
N THR A 53 -5.39 -1.96 -12.67
CA THR A 53 -4.29 -2.09 -11.72
C THR A 53 -3.60 -3.45 -11.81
N VAL A 54 -4.35 -4.53 -12.09
CA VAL A 54 -3.77 -5.86 -12.38
C VAL A 54 -2.92 -5.80 -13.66
N THR A 55 -3.45 -5.19 -14.71
CA THR A 55 -2.74 -5.01 -15.99
C THR A 55 -1.44 -4.22 -15.81
N LEU A 56 -1.48 -3.14 -15.02
CA LEU A 56 -0.29 -2.35 -14.72
C LEU A 56 0.71 -3.14 -13.87
N ALA A 57 0.25 -3.85 -12.84
CA ALA A 57 1.14 -4.68 -12.01
C ALA A 57 1.86 -5.74 -12.84
N LYS A 58 1.16 -6.40 -13.75
CA LYS A 58 1.74 -7.36 -14.70
C LYS A 58 2.79 -6.72 -15.61
N ARG A 59 2.49 -5.53 -16.15
CA ARG A 59 3.43 -4.76 -16.95
C ARG A 59 4.70 -4.44 -16.16
N LEU A 60 4.56 -3.86 -14.96
CA LEU A 60 5.69 -3.51 -14.09
C LEU A 60 6.55 -4.72 -13.76
N ARG A 61 5.94 -5.87 -13.43
CA ARG A 61 6.68 -7.12 -13.21
C ARG A 61 7.45 -7.55 -14.46
N GLY A 62 6.84 -7.46 -15.63
CA GLY A 62 7.49 -7.78 -16.92
C GLY A 62 8.65 -6.83 -17.27
N GLU A 63 8.60 -5.60 -16.81
CA GLU A 63 9.68 -4.60 -16.94
C GLU A 63 10.76 -4.72 -15.83
N GLY A 64 10.64 -5.68 -14.88
CA GLY A 64 11.65 -5.94 -13.84
C GLY A 64 11.45 -5.15 -12.55
N PHE A 65 10.23 -4.66 -12.27
CA PHE A 65 9.88 -3.94 -11.04
C PHE A 65 9.09 -4.80 -10.06
N SER A 66 8.97 -4.33 -8.81
CA SER A 66 8.19 -4.98 -7.75
C SER A 66 6.87 -4.21 -7.53
N PRO A 67 5.75 -4.63 -8.14
CA PRO A 67 4.47 -3.95 -8.00
C PRO A 67 3.86 -4.18 -6.62
N ILE A 68 3.35 -3.10 -6.01
CA ILE A 68 2.63 -3.09 -4.72
C ILE A 68 1.25 -2.47 -4.95
N PRO A 69 0.24 -3.26 -5.31
CA PRO A 69 -1.08 -2.71 -5.58
C PRO A 69 -1.81 -2.27 -4.32
N HIS A 70 -2.61 -1.21 -4.46
CA HIS A 70 -3.53 -0.75 -3.43
C HIS A 70 -4.80 -1.61 -3.43
N ILE A 71 -5.20 -2.06 -2.26
CA ILE A 71 -6.50 -2.68 -2.00
C ILE A 71 -7.35 -1.65 -1.25
N ALA A 72 -8.17 -0.92 -2.01
CA ALA A 72 -9.09 0.09 -1.47
C ALA A 72 -10.38 -0.58 -1.02
N ALA A 73 -10.50 -0.90 0.26
CA ALA A 73 -11.58 -1.70 0.86
C ALA A 73 -12.98 -1.27 0.39
N ARG A 74 -13.30 0.02 0.53
CA ARG A 74 -14.64 0.54 0.21
C ARG A 74 -15.00 0.49 -1.28
N SER A 75 -14.02 0.22 -2.15
CA SER A 75 -14.24 0.06 -3.60
C SER A 75 -14.43 -1.40 -4.03
N ILE A 76 -14.23 -2.35 -3.14
CA ILE A 76 -14.42 -3.78 -3.39
C ILE A 76 -15.90 -4.13 -3.26
N GLN A 77 -16.52 -4.56 -4.36
CA GLN A 77 -17.96 -4.80 -4.43
C GLN A 77 -18.40 -6.13 -3.80
N SER A 78 -17.48 -7.12 -3.76
CA SER A 78 -17.78 -8.44 -3.20
C SER A 78 -16.52 -9.18 -2.77
N GLU A 79 -16.70 -10.19 -1.93
CA GLU A 79 -15.62 -11.13 -1.56
C GLU A 79 -15.05 -11.87 -2.77
N ALA A 80 -15.92 -12.27 -3.69
CA ALA A 80 -15.51 -12.93 -4.93
C ALA A 80 -14.61 -12.03 -5.80
N MET A 81 -14.92 -10.73 -5.88
CA MET A 81 -14.09 -9.75 -6.58
C MET A 81 -12.72 -9.60 -5.90
N LEU A 82 -12.68 -9.52 -4.57
CA LEU A 82 -11.40 -9.46 -3.84
C LEU A 82 -10.56 -10.70 -4.08
N ALA A 83 -11.17 -11.89 -4.02
CA ALA A 83 -10.48 -13.14 -4.27
C ALA A 83 -9.90 -13.20 -5.70
N ASP A 84 -10.68 -12.82 -6.72
CA ASP A 84 -10.26 -12.83 -8.12
C ASP A 84 -9.09 -11.86 -8.37
N ILE A 85 -9.15 -10.62 -7.87
CA ILE A 85 -8.04 -9.67 -8.07
C ILE A 85 -6.76 -10.10 -7.34
N LEU A 86 -6.87 -10.69 -6.14
CA LEU A 86 -5.70 -11.22 -5.41
C LEU A 86 -5.08 -12.39 -6.14
N GLU A 87 -5.90 -13.32 -6.66
CA GLU A 87 -5.42 -14.45 -7.48
C GLU A 87 -4.67 -13.95 -8.72
N ARG A 88 -5.21 -12.93 -9.41
CA ARG A 88 -4.55 -12.33 -10.57
C ARG A 88 -3.28 -11.60 -10.22
N TYR A 89 -3.26 -10.83 -9.13
CA TYR A 89 -2.04 -10.15 -8.67
C TYR A 89 -0.91 -11.15 -8.41
N VAL A 90 -1.20 -12.25 -7.73
CA VAL A 90 -0.19 -13.28 -7.47
C VAL A 90 0.15 -14.07 -8.74
N GLY A 91 -0.85 -14.59 -9.43
CA GLY A 91 -0.67 -15.50 -10.56
C GLY A 91 -0.13 -14.83 -11.83
N GLU A 92 -0.57 -13.59 -12.12
CA GLU A 92 -0.20 -12.91 -13.36
C GLU A 92 0.95 -11.91 -13.18
N ALA A 93 1.06 -11.29 -12.00
CA ALA A 93 2.03 -10.23 -11.73
C ALA A 93 3.07 -10.59 -10.64
N GLY A 94 2.99 -11.77 -10.02
CA GLY A 94 3.91 -12.20 -8.98
C GLY A 94 3.95 -11.24 -7.80
N VAL A 95 2.79 -10.68 -7.42
CA VAL A 95 2.68 -9.74 -6.29
C VAL A 95 2.88 -10.50 -4.99
N GLU A 96 3.79 -10.01 -4.16
CA GLU A 96 4.10 -10.54 -2.83
C GLU A 96 3.76 -9.56 -1.71
N HIS A 97 3.44 -8.32 -2.08
CA HIS A 97 3.21 -7.20 -1.20
C HIS A 97 2.01 -6.36 -1.67
N VAL A 98 1.13 -5.98 -0.77
CA VAL A 98 -0.01 -5.10 -1.06
C VAL A 98 -0.11 -3.97 -0.04
N LEU A 99 -0.72 -2.86 -0.43
CA LEU A 99 -1.11 -1.79 0.49
C LEU A 99 -2.63 -1.85 0.70
N THR A 100 -3.07 -2.05 1.94
CA THR A 100 -4.49 -2.03 2.30
C THR A 100 -4.89 -0.69 2.89
N ILE A 101 -5.89 -0.05 2.30
CA ILE A 101 -6.45 1.24 2.73
C ILE A 101 -7.98 1.18 2.77
N ALA A 102 -8.61 2.10 3.50
CA ALA A 102 -10.07 2.22 3.45
C ALA A 102 -10.56 2.64 2.06
N GLY A 103 -9.83 3.56 1.42
CA GLY A 103 -10.19 4.15 0.13
C GLY A 103 -11.00 5.44 0.28
N GLY A 104 -11.09 6.21 -0.80
CA GLY A 104 -11.66 7.57 -0.82
C GLY A 104 -13.16 7.65 -1.14
N VAL A 105 -13.90 6.54 -1.11
CA VAL A 105 -15.37 6.56 -1.26
C VAL A 105 -16.04 6.66 0.11
N ASP A 106 -17.07 7.52 0.22
CA ASP A 106 -17.78 7.74 1.49
C ASP A 106 -18.52 6.49 1.95
N ASN A 107 -19.23 5.84 1.04
CA ASN A 107 -19.97 4.62 1.34
C ASN A 107 -19.31 3.41 0.68
N PRO A 108 -19.12 2.31 1.42
CA PRO A 108 -18.62 1.07 0.83
C PRO A 108 -19.53 0.55 -0.28
N LEU A 109 -18.92 0.09 -1.39
CA LEU A 109 -19.62 -0.51 -2.52
C LEU A 109 -19.97 -1.99 -2.28
N GLY A 110 -19.44 -2.58 -1.22
CA GLY A 110 -19.61 -3.97 -0.84
C GLY A 110 -19.36 -4.22 0.65
N PRO A 111 -18.90 -5.40 1.05
CA PRO A 111 -18.84 -5.81 2.46
C PRO A 111 -17.71 -5.15 3.27
N TYR A 112 -16.78 -4.44 2.63
CA TYR A 112 -15.58 -3.94 3.30
C TYR A 112 -15.64 -2.43 3.50
N ASP A 113 -15.75 -1.98 4.74
CA ASP A 113 -15.79 -0.57 5.14
C ASP A 113 -14.40 -0.02 5.52
N SER A 114 -13.47 -0.89 5.82
CA SER A 114 -12.13 -0.57 6.33
C SER A 114 -11.05 -1.54 5.84
N SER A 115 -9.80 -1.13 5.91
CA SER A 115 -8.66 -2.03 5.65
C SER A 115 -8.64 -3.23 6.61
N MET A 116 -9.15 -3.07 7.83
CA MET A 116 -9.25 -4.15 8.81
C MET A 116 -10.22 -5.23 8.35
N ALA A 117 -11.38 -4.85 7.80
CA ALA A 117 -12.35 -5.81 7.25
C ALA A 117 -11.76 -6.64 6.09
N VAL A 118 -10.94 -6.01 5.24
CA VAL A 118 -10.19 -6.73 4.19
C VAL A 118 -9.21 -7.74 4.80
N LEU A 119 -8.43 -7.32 5.79
CA LEU A 119 -7.47 -8.20 6.47
C LEU A 119 -8.15 -9.36 7.20
N GLU A 120 -9.27 -9.11 7.88
CA GLU A 120 -10.06 -10.15 8.57
C GLU A 120 -10.67 -11.19 7.64
N SER A 121 -10.88 -10.86 6.36
CA SER A 121 -11.41 -11.83 5.39
C SER A 121 -10.50 -13.06 5.20
N GLY A 122 -9.21 -12.94 5.55
CA GLY A 122 -8.20 -13.97 5.35
C GLY A 122 -7.85 -14.23 3.87
N LEU A 123 -8.39 -13.46 2.94
CA LEU A 123 -8.15 -13.66 1.50
C LEU A 123 -6.74 -13.29 1.08
N ILE A 124 -6.13 -12.29 1.75
CA ILE A 124 -4.72 -11.91 1.50
C ILE A 124 -3.80 -13.07 1.89
N ASP A 125 -4.02 -13.67 3.06
CA ASP A 125 -3.24 -14.81 3.54
C ASP A 125 -3.47 -16.05 2.65
N LYS A 126 -4.72 -16.31 2.28
CA LYS A 126 -5.09 -17.40 1.37
C LYS A 126 -4.43 -17.26 -0.01
N ALA A 127 -4.26 -16.03 -0.49
CA ALA A 127 -3.53 -15.75 -1.74
C ALA A 127 -2.00 -15.94 -1.59
N GLY A 128 -1.48 -16.12 -0.38
CA GLY A 128 -0.06 -16.31 -0.11
C GLY A 128 0.74 -15.01 0.03
N ILE A 129 0.07 -13.86 0.09
CA ILE A 129 0.70 -12.56 0.29
C ILE A 129 1.06 -12.40 1.77
N LYS A 130 2.35 -12.24 2.06
CA LYS A 130 2.86 -12.18 3.44
C LYS A 130 3.26 -10.77 3.87
N LYS A 131 3.42 -9.86 2.94
CA LYS A 131 3.78 -8.47 3.24
C LYS A 131 2.61 -7.54 2.95
N VAL A 132 2.24 -6.77 3.96
CA VAL A 132 1.11 -5.83 3.89
C VAL A 132 1.56 -4.47 4.38
N SER A 133 1.37 -3.45 3.54
CA SER A 133 1.44 -2.07 4.00
C SER A 133 0.06 -1.60 4.46
N VAL A 134 0.06 -0.71 5.44
CA VAL A 134 -1.15 -0.07 5.96
C VAL A 134 -0.96 1.44 6.05
N ALA A 135 -2.06 2.20 6.01
CA ALA A 135 -1.99 3.66 6.11
C ALA A 135 -1.59 4.11 7.52
N GLY A 136 -0.67 5.08 7.58
CA GLY A 136 -0.30 5.84 8.77
C GLY A 136 -0.68 7.31 8.63
N HIS A 137 -1.06 7.94 9.73
CA HIS A 137 -1.55 9.33 9.76
C HIS A 137 -0.77 10.15 10.79
N PRO A 138 0.49 10.54 10.50
CA PRO A 138 1.33 11.27 11.45
C PRO A 138 0.79 12.65 11.79
N GLU A 139 0.06 13.30 10.90
CA GLU A 139 -0.59 14.60 11.06
C GLU A 139 -2.09 14.50 11.39
N GLY A 140 -2.57 13.29 11.74
CA GLY A 140 -3.99 13.01 11.93
C GLY A 140 -4.76 12.88 10.62
N SER A 141 -6.07 12.91 10.71
CA SER A 141 -6.98 12.87 9.56
C SER A 141 -8.19 13.77 9.83
N PRO A 142 -8.68 14.51 8.84
CA PRO A 142 -9.90 15.30 9.03
C PRO A 142 -11.16 14.44 9.24
N ASP A 143 -11.11 13.18 8.78
CA ASP A 143 -12.29 12.30 8.73
C ASP A 143 -12.26 11.20 9.79
N ILE A 144 -11.13 11.03 10.52
CA ILE A 144 -10.94 9.95 11.49
C ILE A 144 -10.34 10.54 12.76
N SER A 145 -10.94 10.27 13.91
CA SER A 145 -10.41 10.74 15.20
C SER A 145 -9.04 10.12 15.53
N ASP A 146 -8.22 10.82 16.29
CA ASP A 146 -6.89 10.33 16.72
C ASP A 146 -6.99 9.01 17.49
N GLU A 147 -8.04 8.84 18.30
CA GLU A 147 -8.30 7.62 19.04
C GLU A 147 -8.58 6.44 18.07
N ALA A 148 -9.45 6.65 17.06
CA ALA A 148 -9.73 5.63 16.06
C ALA A 148 -8.51 5.28 15.19
N ILE A 149 -7.64 6.25 14.90
CA ILE A 149 -6.36 6.01 14.21
C ILE A 149 -5.45 5.12 15.07
N LYS A 150 -5.34 5.42 16.37
CA LYS A 150 -4.54 4.63 17.32
C LYS A 150 -5.07 3.22 17.44
N ASP A 151 -6.37 3.05 17.66
CA ASP A 151 -7.02 1.74 17.79
C ASP A 151 -6.86 0.89 16.53
N ALA A 152 -7.02 1.50 15.35
CA ALA A 152 -6.81 0.83 14.08
C ALA A 152 -5.36 0.35 13.90
N LEU A 153 -4.38 1.13 14.35
CA LEU A 153 -2.97 0.75 14.28
C LEU A 153 -2.64 -0.39 15.25
N ALA A 154 -3.13 -0.30 16.50
CA ALA A 154 -2.99 -1.36 17.49
C ALA A 154 -3.64 -2.69 17.02
N TRP A 155 -4.84 -2.62 16.41
CA TRP A 155 -5.50 -3.77 15.83
C TRP A 155 -4.66 -4.42 14.72
N LYS A 156 -4.07 -3.61 13.81
CA LYS A 156 -3.23 -4.10 12.71
C LYS A 156 -1.94 -4.74 13.22
N ASN A 157 -1.34 -4.18 14.28
CA ASN A 157 -0.19 -4.80 14.94
C ASN A 157 -0.56 -6.17 15.51
N GLY A 158 -1.66 -6.26 16.24
CA GLY A 158 -2.19 -7.55 16.73
C GLY A 158 -2.55 -8.54 15.62
N PHE A 159 -2.99 -8.04 14.45
CA PHE A 159 -3.20 -8.89 13.26
C PHE A 159 -1.86 -9.46 12.78
N ALA A 160 -0.83 -8.63 12.62
CA ALA A 160 0.50 -9.08 12.18
C ALA A 160 1.10 -10.13 13.13
N GLU A 161 0.98 -9.92 14.45
CA GLU A 161 1.43 -10.89 15.46
C GLU A 161 0.73 -12.25 15.35
N ARG A 162 -0.59 -12.25 15.12
CA ARG A 162 -1.38 -13.50 15.01
C ARG A 162 -1.12 -14.27 13.73
N THR A 163 -0.88 -13.56 12.62
CA THR A 163 -0.76 -14.17 11.28
C THR A 163 0.68 -14.38 10.84
N GLY A 164 1.64 -13.71 11.48
CA GLY A 164 3.03 -13.67 11.04
C GLY A 164 3.25 -12.79 9.79
N ALA A 165 2.27 -11.96 9.42
CA ALA A 165 2.39 -11.03 8.31
C ALA A 165 3.45 -9.96 8.60
N GLN A 166 4.26 -9.64 7.60
CA GLN A 166 5.15 -8.48 7.67
C GLN A 166 4.32 -7.21 7.45
N LEU A 167 4.34 -6.31 8.43
CA LEU A 167 3.58 -5.08 8.39
C LEU A 167 4.50 -3.87 8.17
N ASP A 168 4.23 -3.10 7.11
CA ASP A 168 4.84 -1.80 6.88
C ASP A 168 3.78 -0.70 7.02
N ILE A 169 4.19 0.49 7.46
CA ILE A 169 3.31 1.66 7.52
C ILE A 169 3.71 2.63 6.42
N VAL A 170 2.73 3.02 5.59
CA VAL A 170 2.87 4.06 4.56
C VAL A 170 2.11 5.29 5.03
N THR A 171 2.83 6.38 5.24
CA THR A 171 2.21 7.64 5.65
C THR A 171 1.61 8.37 4.46
N GLN A 172 0.62 9.22 4.73
CA GLN A 172 0.20 10.22 3.76
C GLN A 172 1.37 11.18 3.47
N PHE A 173 1.31 11.81 2.30
CA PHE A 173 2.28 12.82 1.91
C PHE A 173 2.31 13.97 2.92
N ALA A 174 3.49 14.36 3.37
CA ALA A 174 3.69 15.41 4.35
C ALA A 174 4.89 16.29 3.98
N PHE A 175 4.81 17.57 4.30
CA PHE A 175 5.88 18.54 4.07
C PHE A 175 6.71 18.81 5.33
N GLU A 176 6.12 18.58 6.51
CA GLU A 176 6.74 18.88 7.80
C GLU A 176 7.34 17.60 8.41
N ALA A 177 8.61 17.66 8.77
CA ALA A 177 9.29 16.51 9.34
C ALA A 177 8.95 16.28 10.82
N ASP A 178 8.73 17.34 11.59
CA ASP A 178 8.54 17.26 13.03
C ASP A 178 7.32 16.42 13.46
N PRO A 179 6.13 16.56 12.84
CA PRO A 179 5.00 15.68 13.12
C PRO A 179 5.30 14.21 12.84
N ILE A 180 5.99 13.91 11.75
CA ILE A 180 6.36 12.53 11.40
C ILE A 180 7.31 11.95 12.45
N ILE A 181 8.35 12.70 12.82
CA ILE A 181 9.33 12.28 13.83
C ILE A 181 8.66 12.06 15.20
N ALA A 182 7.75 12.96 15.59
CA ALA A 182 7.01 12.84 16.84
C ALA A 182 6.08 11.61 16.84
N TRP A 183 5.41 11.36 15.71
CA TRP A 183 4.54 10.22 15.52
C TRP A 183 5.33 8.90 15.52
N ASP A 184 6.44 8.82 14.78
CA ASP A 184 7.33 7.66 14.76
C ASP A 184 7.82 7.27 16.15
N ARG A 185 8.28 8.25 16.92
CA ARG A 185 8.69 8.03 18.32
C ARG A 185 7.56 7.49 19.20
N ARG A 186 6.34 7.98 18.98
CA ARG A 186 5.16 7.56 19.77
C ARG A 186 4.78 6.12 19.47
N ILE A 187 4.69 5.73 18.18
CA ILE A 187 4.29 4.36 17.81
C ILE A 187 5.36 3.31 18.13
N ASN A 188 6.63 3.68 18.22
CA ASN A 188 7.71 2.79 18.60
C ASN A 188 7.96 2.71 20.11
N ALA A 189 7.26 3.52 20.92
CA ALA A 189 7.35 3.52 22.37
C ALA A 189 6.23 2.72 23.06
N GLU A 190 5.18 2.34 22.34
CA GLU A 190 4.04 1.52 22.78
C GLU A 190 4.24 0.07 22.36
#